data_72ae62c27d12480b931b924306caa5ab
#
_entry.id   72ae62c27d12480b931b924306caa5ab
#
_cell.length_a   1.000
_cell.length_b   1.000
_cell.length_c   1.000
_cell.angle_alpha   90.00
_cell.angle_beta   90.00
_cell.angle_gamma   90.00
#
_symmetry.space_group_name_H-M   'P 1'
#
loop_
_entity.id
_entity.type
_entity.pdbx_description
1 polymer ?
#
loop_
_entity_poly.entity_id
_entity_poly.type
_entity_poly.pdbx_seq_one_letter_code
_entity_poly.pdbx_strand_id
1 'polypeptide(L)'
;MGKVIIKKTSNDGYHFTVVANNGQVVGVSQTYKSLKSAKSGIESVKRNRNSYIEDQTVPDFKELGFPKWQIFKDAAGDFRFRLVAMNGETVLAA
;
A
#
# COMPACT_ATOMS: atom_id res chain seq x y z
N MET A 1 10.36 10.10 -7.93
CA MET A 1 9.17 9.27 -7.73
C MET A 1 8.20 9.47 -8.88
N GLY A 2 7.51 8.43 -9.29
CA GLY A 2 6.57 8.52 -10.39
C GLY A 2 5.33 9.35 -10.06
N LYS A 3 4.18 8.78 -10.27
CA LYS A 3 2.93 9.51 -10.09
C LYS A 3 1.89 8.65 -9.40
N VAL A 4 0.87 9.30 -8.85
CA VAL A 4 -0.28 8.64 -8.25
C VAL A 4 -1.50 8.96 -9.13
N ILE A 5 -2.22 7.92 -9.54
CA ILE A 5 -3.37 8.06 -10.41
C ILE A 5 -4.61 7.62 -9.63
N ILE A 6 -5.61 8.51 -9.53
CA ILE A 6 -6.88 8.19 -8.90
C ILE A 6 -7.85 7.77 -10.00
N LYS A 7 -8.55 6.66 -9.78
CA LYS A 7 -9.56 6.18 -10.71
C LYS A 7 -10.85 5.88 -9.98
N LYS A 8 -11.96 6.06 -10.67
CA LYS A 8 -13.28 5.69 -10.18
C LYS A 8 -13.48 4.19 -10.42
N THR A 9 -14.03 3.49 -9.43
CA THR A 9 -14.31 2.07 -9.55
C THR A 9 -15.73 1.86 -10.11
N SER A 10 -16.04 0.61 -10.51
CA SER A 10 -17.36 0.29 -11.05
C SER A 10 -18.48 0.45 -10.02
N ASN A 11 -18.16 0.48 -8.73
CA ASN A 11 -19.14 0.62 -7.63
C ASN A 11 -19.23 2.04 -7.11
N ASP A 12 -18.87 3.04 -7.93
CA ASP A 12 -18.83 4.46 -7.54
C ASP A 12 -17.86 4.76 -6.40
N GLY A 13 -16.90 3.88 -6.17
CA GLY A 13 -15.83 4.14 -5.25
C GLY A 13 -14.61 4.73 -5.97
N TYR A 14 -13.54 4.89 -5.23
CA TYR A 14 -12.28 5.43 -5.76
C TYR A 14 -11.12 4.59 -5.26
N HIS A 15 -10.16 4.36 -6.12
CA HIS A 15 -8.87 3.82 -5.70
C HIS A 15 -7.76 4.59 -6.36
N PHE A 16 -6.54 4.45 -5.86
CA PHE A 16 -5.39 5.06 -6.49
C PHE A 16 -4.32 4.00 -6.75
N THR A 17 -3.51 4.31 -7.74
CA THR A 17 -2.42 3.46 -8.18
C THR A 17 -1.14 4.28 -8.11
N VAL A 18 -0.10 3.71 -7.54
CA VAL A 18 1.23 4.33 -7.53
C VAL A 18 2.02 3.76 -8.69
N VAL A 19 2.52 4.64 -9.54
CA VAL A 19 3.24 4.28 -10.76
C VAL A 19 4.65 4.83 -10.66
N ALA A 20 5.64 3.97 -10.91
CA ALA A 20 7.05 4.36 -10.89
C ALA A 20 7.41 5.17 -12.15
N ASN A 21 8.62 5.77 -12.14
CA ASN A 21 9.10 6.57 -13.27
C ASN A 21 9.14 5.80 -14.58
N ASN A 22 9.34 4.48 -14.54
CA ASN A 22 9.37 3.65 -15.74
C ASN A 22 7.99 3.22 -16.23
N GLY A 23 6.92 3.72 -15.60
CA GLY A 23 5.55 3.40 -16.00
C GLY A 23 4.97 2.15 -15.36
N GLN A 24 5.73 1.43 -14.56
CA GLN A 24 5.24 0.22 -13.92
C GLN A 24 4.41 0.54 -12.69
N VAL A 25 3.33 -0.20 -12.50
CA VAL A 25 2.50 -0.10 -11.30
C VAL A 25 3.26 -0.69 -10.13
N VAL A 26 3.49 0.13 -9.12
CA VAL A 26 4.17 -0.31 -7.89
C VAL A 26 3.16 -0.89 -6.91
N GLY A 27 2.01 -0.28 -6.78
CA GLY A 27 1.00 -0.76 -5.86
C GLY A 27 -0.34 -0.10 -6.10
N VAL A 28 -1.38 -0.70 -5.52
CA VAL A 28 -2.77 -0.25 -5.64
C VAL A 28 -3.36 -0.11 -4.24
N SER A 29 -4.17 0.92 -4.04
CA SER A 29 -4.85 1.14 -2.78
C SER A 29 -6.10 0.27 -2.65
N GLN A 30 -6.66 0.24 -1.44
CA GLN A 30 -8.03 -0.23 -1.25
C GLN A 30 -9.01 0.70 -1.95
N THR A 31 -10.28 0.30 -2.02
CA THR A 31 -11.34 1.14 -2.56
C THR A 31 -11.88 2.07 -1.48
N TYR A 32 -11.96 3.36 -1.79
CA TYR A 32 -12.51 4.38 -0.89
C TYR A 32 -13.89 4.79 -1.37
N LYS A 33 -14.73 5.22 -0.43
CA LYS A 33 -16.11 5.62 -0.77
C LYS A 33 -16.20 7.01 -1.36
N SER A 34 -15.19 7.85 -1.15
CA SER A 34 -15.21 9.22 -1.63
C SER A 34 -13.83 9.63 -2.15
N LEU A 35 -13.83 10.65 -3.01
CA LEU A 35 -12.58 11.23 -3.49
C LEU A 35 -11.76 11.81 -2.34
N LYS A 36 -12.42 12.41 -1.37
CA LYS A 36 -11.75 12.96 -0.20
C LYS A 36 -11.02 11.87 0.59
N SER A 37 -11.66 10.73 0.80
CA SER A 37 -11.04 9.61 1.51
C SER A 37 -9.86 9.04 0.72
N ALA A 38 -9.99 8.94 -0.61
CA ALA A 38 -8.89 8.47 -1.45
C ALA A 38 -7.69 9.40 -1.36
N LYS A 39 -7.93 10.71 -1.38
CA LYS A 39 -6.84 11.68 -1.22
C LYS A 39 -6.18 11.59 0.16
N SER A 40 -6.96 11.33 1.19
CA SER A 40 -6.42 11.08 2.53
C SER A 40 -5.52 9.83 2.56
N GLY A 41 -5.93 8.79 1.83
CA GLY A 41 -5.12 7.59 1.67
C GLY A 41 -3.78 7.88 0.99
N ILE A 42 -3.78 8.71 -0.04
CA ILE A 42 -2.55 9.13 -0.72
C ILE A 42 -1.62 9.88 0.25
N GLU A 43 -2.17 10.77 1.06
CA GLU A 43 -1.38 11.48 2.07
C GLU A 43 -0.79 10.51 3.10
N SER A 44 -1.54 9.48 3.46
CA SER A 44 -1.07 8.43 4.36
C SER A 44 0.13 7.69 3.76
N VAL A 45 0.08 7.35 2.47
CA VAL A 45 1.21 6.72 1.77
C VAL A 45 2.43 7.63 1.82
N LYS A 46 2.26 8.91 1.49
CA LYS A 46 3.36 9.87 1.52
C LYS A 46 3.97 10.00 2.90
N ARG A 47 3.13 10.03 3.92
CA ARG A 47 3.56 10.20 5.31
C ARG A 47 4.31 8.99 5.83
N ASN A 48 3.91 7.79 5.42
CA ASN A 48 4.39 6.53 5.99
C ASN A 48 5.39 5.80 5.09
N ARG A 49 5.75 6.34 3.94
CA ARG A 49 6.59 5.65 2.95
C ARG A 49 7.99 5.27 3.46
N ASN A 50 8.48 5.97 4.46
CA ASN A 50 9.81 5.72 5.04
C ASN A 50 9.76 4.81 6.27
N SER A 51 8.64 4.12 6.48
CA SER A 51 8.50 3.21 7.61
C SER A 51 9.44 2.02 7.49
N TYR A 52 9.74 1.39 8.62
CA TYR A 52 10.56 0.19 8.64
C TYR A 52 9.87 -0.96 7.93
N ILE A 53 10.68 -1.93 7.51
CA ILE A 53 10.21 -3.11 6.79
C ILE A 53 10.15 -4.29 7.75
N GLU A 54 8.98 -4.91 7.84
CA GLU A 54 8.79 -6.17 8.55
C GLU A 54 8.83 -7.30 7.53
N ASP A 55 9.92 -8.05 7.50
CA ASP A 55 10.11 -9.13 6.55
C ASP A 55 9.56 -10.43 7.14
N GLN A 56 8.35 -10.78 6.74
CA GLN A 56 7.67 -11.98 7.22
C GLN A 56 8.12 -13.25 6.50
N THR A 57 9.06 -13.14 5.57
CA THR A 57 9.55 -14.30 4.80
C THR A 57 10.66 -15.06 5.52
N VAL A 58 11.20 -14.52 6.60
CA VAL A 58 12.22 -15.18 7.41
C VAL A 58 11.57 -15.86 8.61
N PRO A 59 12.10 -17.05 9.06
CA PRO A 59 11.42 -17.84 10.09
C PRO A 59 11.19 -17.14 11.42
N ASP A 60 12.15 -16.32 11.86
CA ASP A 60 12.08 -15.70 13.18
C ASP A 60 11.91 -14.19 13.08
N PHE A 61 11.10 -13.72 12.13
CA PHE A 61 10.93 -12.29 11.97
C PHE A 61 10.34 -11.66 13.23
N LYS A 62 10.75 -10.42 13.49
CA LYS A 62 10.20 -9.63 14.59
C LYS A 62 9.02 -8.83 14.11
N GLU A 63 7.92 -8.95 14.83
CA GLU A 63 6.74 -8.13 14.58
C GLU A 63 7.02 -6.69 15.01
N LEU A 64 6.83 -5.75 14.07
CA LEU A 64 7.04 -4.34 14.33
C LEU A 64 5.72 -3.65 14.65
N GLY A 65 5.80 -2.47 15.26
CA GLY A 65 4.62 -1.62 15.44
C GLY A 65 4.25 -0.91 14.15
N PHE A 66 3.07 -0.33 14.13
CA PHE A 66 2.59 0.46 13.00
C PHE A 66 3.09 1.91 13.08
N PRO A 67 3.25 2.61 11.95
CA PRO A 67 3.12 2.12 10.57
C PRO A 67 4.32 1.28 10.15
N LYS A 68 4.15 0.44 9.14
CA LYS A 68 5.24 -0.41 8.65
C LYS A 68 4.97 -0.92 7.24
N TRP A 69 6.03 -1.30 6.55
CA TRP A 69 5.94 -2.11 5.35
C TRP A 69 5.99 -3.58 5.77
N GLN A 70 5.21 -4.41 5.11
CA GLN A 70 5.28 -5.86 5.33
C GLN A 70 5.63 -6.54 4.02
N ILE A 71 6.62 -7.42 4.05
CA ILE A 71 6.95 -8.31 2.93
C ILE A 71 6.52 -9.71 3.34
N PHE A 72 5.78 -10.38 2.47
CA PHE A 72 5.28 -11.71 2.77
C PHE A 72 5.19 -12.53 1.48
N LYS A 73 5.02 -13.84 1.63
CA LYS A 73 4.73 -14.74 0.51
C LYS A 73 3.23 -15.02 0.47
N ASP A 74 2.66 -14.97 -0.74
CA ASP A 74 1.26 -15.35 -0.91
C ASP A 74 1.13 -16.88 -1.04
N ALA A 75 -0.10 -17.36 -1.26
CA ALA A 75 -0.37 -18.77 -1.36
C ALA A 75 0.31 -19.44 -2.56
N ALA A 76 0.61 -18.67 -3.60
CA ALA A 76 1.32 -19.16 -4.79
C ALA A 76 2.84 -19.16 -4.62
N GLY A 77 3.35 -18.67 -3.49
CA GLY A 77 4.78 -18.59 -3.23
C GLY A 77 5.45 -17.35 -3.77
N ASP A 78 4.68 -16.38 -4.27
CA ASP A 78 5.21 -15.12 -4.78
C ASP A 78 5.40 -14.13 -3.65
N PHE A 79 6.43 -13.29 -3.79
CA PHE A 79 6.67 -12.21 -2.81
C PHE A 79 5.72 -11.06 -3.07
N ARG A 80 5.16 -10.56 -1.98
CA ARG A 80 4.28 -9.40 -2.01
C ARG A 80 4.65 -8.44 -0.91
N PHE A 81 4.20 -7.19 -1.06
CA PHE A 81 4.37 -6.20 0.00
C PHE A 81 3.11 -5.38 0.19
N ARG A 82 3.03 -4.76 1.37
CA ARG A 82 1.96 -3.80 1.65
C ARG A 82 2.47 -2.76 2.64
N LEU A 83 1.89 -1.57 2.55
CA LEU A 83 2.15 -0.51 3.51
C LEU A 83 0.95 -0.41 4.44
N VAL A 84 1.21 -0.54 5.73
CA VAL A 84 0.17 -0.54 6.77
C VAL A 84 0.32 0.73 7.59
N ALA A 85 -0.77 1.50 7.69
CA ALA A 85 -0.79 2.77 8.40
C ALA A 85 -0.86 2.57 9.92
N MET A 86 -0.77 3.68 10.64
CA MET A 86 -0.78 3.69 12.10
C MET A 86 -2.01 3.00 12.70
N ASN A 87 -3.16 3.08 12.04
CA ASN A 87 -4.39 2.45 12.50
C ASN A 87 -4.51 0.97 12.11
N GLY A 88 -3.48 0.39 11.50
CA GLY A 88 -3.50 -1.01 11.09
C GLY A 88 -4.13 -1.26 9.72
N GLU A 89 -4.59 -0.24 9.02
CA GLU A 89 -5.18 -0.40 7.70
C GLU A 89 -4.12 -0.45 6.61
N THR A 90 -4.31 -1.36 5.64
CA THR A 90 -3.44 -1.41 4.46
C THR A 90 -3.80 -0.26 3.53
N VAL A 91 -2.84 0.62 3.28
CA VAL A 91 -3.07 1.78 2.41
C VAL A 91 -2.50 1.58 1.01
N LEU A 92 -1.62 0.62 0.82
CA LEU A 92 -1.05 0.28 -0.49
C LEU A 92 -0.61 -1.18 -0.48
N ALA A 93 -0.86 -1.86 -1.58
CA ALA A 93 -0.47 -3.27 -1.71
C ALA A 93 -0.02 -3.58 -3.14
N ALA A 94 0.86 -4.55 -3.27
CA ALA A 94 1.31 -5.05 -4.57
C ALA A 94 1.27 -6.56 -4.63
#